data_3e74d5f83b595a44542f77108d2aa75e
#
_entry.id   3e74d5f83b595a44542f77108d2aa75e
#
_cell.length_a   1.000
_cell.length_b   1.000
_cell.length_c   1.000
_cell.angle_alpha   90.00
_cell.angle_beta   90.00
_cell.angle_gamma   90.00
#
_symmetry.space_group_name_H-M   'P 1'
#
loop_
_entity.id
_entity.type
_entity.pdbx_description
1 polymer ?
#
loop_
_entity_poly.entity_id
_entity_poly.type
_entity_poly.pdbx_seq_one_letter_code
_entity_poly.pdbx_strand_id
1 'polypeptide(L)'
;MKQRFTLLILLLITIVGFANAQPSKKGTPVKVYSEITYAKPASTPLTMDIYVPQTGKRSYPVLVIYHGGGWLINTNKIMSSMSDYVASNGEYVVCNVNYRLLGDSNNTTTINQIIEDVFGALAWIKENIAQYGGDPTLVAVTGDSAGGHLTSSVVLMGDKLESDGFKGETLGFTPSYIPKGETAESLAQKGYLKVQAAIISYGAFDMYAACQGGFETSSNVFWSFAKVQPRGLFGSGIDVNNNGSYYKAVSPIYNIPNAKQKQLPPQLFTVGSKDNLTTPSSIKSYIAKLKEAGHTDIEYWEYDGRPHAFLDSGSNQFLGTSFEKDAPAALDKIIDFLNKKLKK
;
A
#
# COMPACT_ATOMS: atom_id res chain seq x y z
N MET A 1 -2.36 66.70 -47.27
CA MET A 1 -1.50 66.02 -46.28
C MET A 1 -2.06 64.61 -45.99
N LYS A 2 -1.45 63.58 -46.54
CA LYS A 2 -1.86 62.17 -46.38
C LYS A 2 -0.85 61.52 -45.40
N GLN A 3 -1.30 61.21 -44.19
CA GLN A 3 -0.52 60.40 -43.23
C GLN A 3 -0.57 58.91 -43.62
N ARG A 4 0.60 58.36 -43.86
CA ARG A 4 0.79 56.89 -44.05
C ARG A 4 1.02 56.24 -42.68
N PHE A 5 0.08 55.39 -42.28
CA PHE A 5 0.26 54.49 -41.14
C PHE A 5 1.08 53.27 -41.60
N THR A 6 2.26 53.14 -41.05
CA THR A 6 3.10 51.95 -41.25
C THR A 6 2.76 50.94 -40.16
N LEU A 7 2.16 49.82 -40.55
CA LEU A 7 1.81 48.70 -39.66
C LEU A 7 3.06 47.84 -39.41
N LEU A 8 3.59 47.87 -38.21
CA LEU A 8 4.71 47.01 -37.79
C LEU A 8 4.14 45.67 -37.30
N ILE A 9 4.29 44.62 -38.11
CA ILE A 9 3.93 43.24 -37.72
C ILE A 9 5.10 42.64 -36.90
N LEU A 10 4.92 42.53 -35.57
CA LEU A 10 5.83 41.79 -34.70
C LEU A 10 5.55 40.28 -34.87
N LEU A 11 6.46 39.58 -35.49
CA LEU A 11 6.45 38.13 -35.62
C LEU A 11 6.94 37.52 -34.28
N LEU A 12 6.01 37.08 -33.41
CA LEU A 12 6.33 36.29 -32.21
C LEU A 12 6.68 34.86 -32.66
N ILE A 13 7.95 34.54 -32.71
CA ILE A 13 8.43 33.16 -32.85
C ILE A 13 8.26 32.49 -31.48
N THR A 14 7.21 31.72 -31.29
CA THR A 14 7.07 30.82 -30.16
C THR A 14 8.01 29.61 -30.39
N ILE A 15 9.11 29.59 -29.67
CA ILE A 15 9.97 28.41 -29.57
C ILE A 15 9.19 27.38 -28.76
N VAL A 16 8.54 26.43 -29.45
CA VAL A 16 7.99 25.23 -28.83
C VAL A 16 9.19 24.36 -28.44
N GLY A 17 9.60 24.44 -27.21
CA GLY A 17 10.57 23.51 -26.65
C GLY A 17 9.96 22.09 -26.65
N PHE A 18 10.42 21.26 -27.59
CA PHE A 18 10.21 19.82 -27.52
C PHE A 18 10.95 19.33 -26.27
N ALA A 19 10.22 19.09 -25.20
CA ALA A 19 10.73 18.28 -24.10
C ALA A 19 11.02 16.89 -24.71
N ASN A 20 12.30 16.57 -24.89
CA ASN A 20 12.74 15.23 -25.24
C ASN A 20 12.26 14.30 -24.11
N ALA A 21 11.16 13.60 -24.33
CA ALA A 21 10.83 12.44 -23.52
C ALA A 21 12.01 11.47 -23.67
N GLN A 22 12.75 11.25 -22.58
CA GLN A 22 13.76 10.18 -22.58
C GLN A 22 13.05 8.89 -22.97
N PRO A 23 13.64 8.10 -23.91
CA PRO A 23 13.09 6.80 -24.24
C PRO A 23 13.02 5.99 -22.96
N SER A 24 11.83 5.48 -22.61
CA SER A 24 11.65 4.56 -21.50
C SER A 24 12.68 3.43 -21.65
N LYS A 25 13.51 3.21 -20.62
CA LYS A 25 14.38 2.02 -20.57
C LYS A 25 13.50 0.82 -20.88
N LYS A 26 13.84 0.05 -21.91
CA LYS A 26 13.12 -1.17 -22.24
C LYS A 26 13.35 -2.12 -21.07
N GLY A 27 12.35 -2.30 -20.23
CA GLY A 27 12.44 -3.14 -19.04
C GLY A 27 12.74 -4.59 -19.40
N THR A 28 13.22 -5.36 -18.44
CA THR A 28 13.42 -6.81 -18.57
C THR A 28 12.08 -7.51 -18.76
N PRO A 29 11.97 -8.56 -19.60
CA PRO A 29 10.77 -9.39 -19.69
C PRO A 29 10.35 -9.90 -18.31
N VAL A 30 9.04 -9.97 -18.07
CA VAL A 30 8.44 -10.42 -16.81
C VAL A 30 7.55 -11.63 -17.07
N LYS A 31 7.71 -12.69 -16.27
CA LYS A 31 6.77 -13.81 -16.23
C LYS A 31 5.76 -13.58 -15.12
N VAL A 32 4.48 -13.71 -15.43
CA VAL A 32 3.39 -13.54 -14.45
C VAL A 32 2.75 -14.88 -14.14
N TYR A 33 2.64 -15.18 -12.85
CA TYR A 33 1.83 -16.28 -12.32
C TYR A 33 0.60 -15.66 -11.68
N SER A 34 -0.55 -15.84 -12.32
CA SER A 34 -1.81 -15.20 -11.88
C SER A 34 -2.60 -16.09 -10.95
N GLU A 35 -3.38 -15.44 -10.06
CA GLU A 35 -4.37 -16.07 -9.18
C GLU A 35 -3.82 -17.18 -8.27
N ILE A 36 -2.57 -17.02 -7.81
CA ILE A 36 -1.98 -17.94 -6.84
C ILE A 36 -2.73 -17.82 -5.52
N THR A 37 -3.43 -18.89 -5.13
CA THR A 37 -4.18 -18.90 -3.87
C THR A 37 -3.24 -19.04 -2.68
N TYR A 38 -3.32 -18.10 -1.73
CA TYR A 38 -2.53 -18.15 -0.50
C TYR A 38 -3.35 -18.51 0.74
N ALA A 39 -4.68 -18.30 0.73
CA ALA A 39 -5.58 -18.67 1.82
C ALA A 39 -7.00 -18.91 1.30
N LYS A 40 -7.86 -19.54 2.12
CA LYS A 40 -9.28 -19.76 1.81
C LYS A 40 -10.16 -19.55 3.03
N PRO A 41 -10.24 -18.33 3.59
CA PRO A 41 -11.13 -18.08 4.73
C PRO A 41 -12.58 -18.30 4.30
N ALA A 42 -13.36 -19.02 5.10
CA ALA A 42 -14.76 -19.35 4.82
C ALA A 42 -15.01 -19.85 3.37
N SER A 43 -14.07 -20.63 2.81
CA SER A 43 -14.10 -21.19 1.45
C SER A 43 -13.90 -20.18 0.31
N THR A 44 -13.70 -18.89 0.59
CA THR A 44 -13.39 -17.87 -0.42
C THR A 44 -11.88 -17.85 -0.70
N PRO A 45 -11.42 -18.10 -1.95
CA PRO A 45 -10.01 -18.04 -2.25
C PRO A 45 -9.49 -16.61 -2.16
N LEU A 46 -8.41 -16.41 -1.43
CA LEU A 46 -7.61 -15.19 -1.47
C LEU A 46 -6.39 -15.44 -2.34
N THR A 47 -6.19 -14.59 -3.33
CA THR A 47 -5.19 -14.82 -4.38
C THR A 47 -4.20 -13.66 -4.48
N MET A 48 -3.07 -13.91 -5.14
CA MET A 48 -2.13 -12.89 -5.57
C MET A 48 -1.63 -13.20 -6.97
N ASP A 49 -1.17 -12.19 -7.68
CA ASP A 49 -0.38 -12.34 -8.89
C ASP A 49 1.10 -12.16 -8.55
N ILE A 50 1.97 -13.03 -9.08
CA ILE A 50 3.41 -12.99 -8.84
C ILE A 50 4.13 -12.66 -10.15
N TYR A 51 4.83 -11.54 -10.17
CA TYR A 51 5.59 -11.01 -11.31
C TYR A 51 7.08 -11.34 -11.11
N VAL A 52 7.68 -12.07 -12.03
CA VAL A 52 9.06 -12.58 -11.91
C VAL A 52 9.91 -12.04 -13.05
N PRO A 53 10.93 -11.20 -12.78
CA PRO A 53 11.84 -10.70 -13.81
C PRO A 53 12.65 -11.83 -14.45
N GLN A 54 12.84 -11.79 -15.78
CA GLN A 54 13.50 -12.83 -16.55
C GLN A 54 14.94 -12.42 -16.92
N THR A 55 15.77 -12.07 -15.93
CA THR A 55 17.19 -11.68 -16.15
C THR A 55 18.16 -12.85 -16.05
N GLY A 56 17.67 -14.05 -15.71
CA GLY A 56 18.51 -15.24 -15.49
C GLY A 56 19.16 -15.31 -14.11
N LYS A 57 18.91 -14.38 -13.20
CA LYS A 57 19.31 -14.49 -11.78
C LYS A 57 18.55 -15.64 -11.10
N ARG A 58 19.19 -16.27 -10.13
CA ARG A 58 18.59 -17.38 -9.38
C ARG A 58 17.69 -16.90 -8.25
N SER A 59 17.89 -15.69 -7.75
CA SER A 59 17.14 -15.14 -6.63
C SER A 59 17.03 -13.62 -6.76
N TYR A 60 15.88 -13.08 -6.38
CA TYR A 60 15.54 -11.66 -6.40
C TYR A 60 14.97 -11.24 -5.05
N PRO A 61 15.23 -10.01 -4.58
CA PRO A 61 14.46 -9.48 -3.46
C PRO A 61 12.98 -9.38 -3.83
N VAL A 62 12.12 -9.39 -2.83
CA VAL A 62 10.67 -9.47 -2.97
C VAL A 62 10.02 -8.13 -2.60
N LEU A 63 9.07 -7.67 -3.39
CA LEU A 63 8.16 -6.58 -3.05
C LEU A 63 6.73 -7.10 -2.98
N VAL A 64 6.07 -6.91 -1.84
CA VAL A 64 4.65 -7.24 -1.65
C VAL A 64 3.83 -5.96 -1.77
N ILE A 65 2.80 -5.95 -2.61
CA ILE A 65 1.93 -4.80 -2.86
C ILE A 65 0.54 -5.08 -2.30
N TYR A 66 0.02 -4.15 -1.48
CA TYR A 66 -1.36 -4.09 -1.02
C TYR A 66 -2.05 -2.90 -1.66
N HIS A 67 -3.12 -3.14 -2.43
CA HIS A 67 -3.80 -2.10 -3.21
C HIS A 67 -4.63 -1.14 -2.36
N GLY A 68 -4.89 0.06 -2.89
CA GLY A 68 -5.82 1.04 -2.35
C GLY A 68 -7.28 0.73 -2.68
N GLY A 69 -8.19 1.66 -2.35
CA GLY A 69 -9.62 1.54 -2.62
C GLY A 69 -10.49 1.62 -1.35
N GLY A 70 -10.01 2.27 -0.28
CA GLY A 70 -10.77 2.52 0.95
C GLY A 70 -11.26 1.25 1.65
N TRP A 71 -10.57 0.11 1.47
CA TRP A 71 -10.97 -1.22 1.97
C TRP A 71 -12.32 -1.72 1.43
N LEU A 72 -12.91 -1.05 0.45
CA LEU A 72 -14.25 -1.29 -0.07
C LEU A 72 -14.30 -1.64 -1.55
N ILE A 73 -13.33 -1.18 -2.34
CA ILE A 73 -13.29 -1.35 -3.79
C ILE A 73 -11.91 -1.78 -4.28
N ASN A 74 -11.82 -2.10 -5.55
CA ASN A 74 -10.64 -2.53 -6.27
C ASN A 74 -10.26 -4.01 -6.04
N THR A 75 -9.28 -4.42 -6.79
CA THR A 75 -8.55 -5.69 -6.67
C THR A 75 -7.08 -5.41 -6.98
N ASN A 76 -6.23 -6.41 -6.89
CA ASN A 76 -4.83 -6.32 -7.27
C ASN A 76 -4.62 -5.79 -8.71
N LYS A 77 -5.62 -5.85 -9.58
CA LYS A 77 -5.53 -5.35 -10.97
C LYS A 77 -5.24 -3.86 -11.04
N ILE A 78 -5.66 -3.08 -10.02
CA ILE A 78 -5.37 -1.65 -9.98
C ILE A 78 -3.85 -1.37 -9.83
N MET A 79 -3.07 -2.33 -9.31
CA MET A 79 -1.62 -2.23 -9.14
C MET A 79 -0.83 -3.06 -10.17
N SER A 80 -1.48 -3.59 -11.22
CA SER A 80 -0.80 -4.46 -12.21
C SER A 80 0.31 -3.74 -12.97
N SER A 81 0.10 -2.48 -13.37
CA SER A 81 1.11 -1.68 -14.07
C SER A 81 2.31 -1.34 -13.16
N MET A 82 2.07 -1.01 -11.88
CA MET A 82 3.14 -0.84 -10.89
C MET A 82 3.92 -2.14 -10.70
N SER A 83 3.22 -3.28 -10.62
CA SER A 83 3.85 -4.60 -10.43
C SER A 83 4.79 -4.96 -11.59
N ASP A 84 4.33 -4.77 -12.82
CA ASP A 84 5.12 -4.98 -14.02
C ASP A 84 6.31 -4.01 -14.09
N TYR A 85 6.08 -2.73 -13.82
CA TYR A 85 7.13 -1.71 -13.85
C TYR A 85 8.26 -2.02 -12.85
N VAL A 86 7.92 -2.36 -11.60
CA VAL A 86 8.93 -2.67 -10.57
C VAL A 86 9.65 -3.97 -10.87
N ALA A 87 8.95 -5.00 -11.35
CA ALA A 87 9.58 -6.25 -11.75
C ALA A 87 10.55 -6.05 -12.93
N SER A 88 10.11 -5.31 -13.97
CA SER A 88 10.88 -5.13 -15.21
C SER A 88 12.07 -4.17 -15.07
N ASN A 89 11.95 -3.11 -14.26
CA ASN A 89 12.96 -2.05 -14.13
C ASN A 89 13.78 -2.15 -12.84
N GLY A 90 13.20 -2.74 -11.78
CA GLY A 90 13.83 -2.88 -10.47
C GLY A 90 14.43 -4.26 -10.20
N GLU A 91 14.13 -5.27 -11.01
CA GLU A 91 14.54 -6.67 -10.77
C GLU A 91 14.10 -7.19 -9.39
N TYR A 92 12.83 -7.02 -9.06
CA TYR A 92 12.17 -7.59 -7.89
C TYR A 92 11.17 -8.65 -8.30
N VAL A 93 11.05 -9.74 -7.54
CA VAL A 93 9.83 -10.55 -7.58
C VAL A 93 8.74 -9.73 -6.87
N VAL A 94 7.63 -9.47 -7.57
CA VAL A 94 6.54 -8.65 -7.04
C VAL A 94 5.32 -9.52 -6.79
N CYS A 95 4.84 -9.53 -5.53
CA CYS A 95 3.61 -10.21 -5.11
C CYS A 95 2.50 -9.18 -4.97
N ASN A 96 1.57 -9.15 -5.91
CA ASN A 96 0.45 -8.22 -5.96
C ASN A 96 -0.79 -8.88 -5.35
N VAL A 97 -1.15 -8.50 -4.13
CA VAL A 97 -2.04 -9.25 -3.23
C VAL A 97 -3.48 -8.75 -3.31
N ASN A 98 -4.44 -9.68 -3.45
CA ASN A 98 -5.84 -9.45 -3.10
C ASN A 98 -6.07 -9.78 -1.62
N TYR A 99 -6.96 -9.05 -0.99
CA TYR A 99 -7.45 -9.28 0.37
C TYR A 99 -8.96 -9.04 0.39
N ARG A 100 -9.67 -9.53 1.41
CA ARG A 100 -11.11 -9.28 1.55
C ARG A 100 -11.38 -7.77 1.64
N LEU A 101 -12.53 -7.38 1.10
CA LEU A 101 -13.05 -6.01 1.22
C LEU A 101 -14.19 -5.97 2.26
N LEU A 102 -14.45 -4.80 2.83
CA LEU A 102 -15.52 -4.63 3.82
C LEU A 102 -16.89 -5.07 3.29
N GLY A 103 -17.13 -4.91 1.97
CA GLY A 103 -18.35 -5.33 1.30
C GLY A 103 -18.50 -6.84 1.07
N ASP A 104 -17.44 -7.62 1.24
CA ASP A 104 -17.46 -9.06 1.01
C ASP A 104 -18.27 -9.82 2.07
N SER A 105 -18.52 -11.11 1.81
CA SER A 105 -19.28 -11.99 2.70
C SER A 105 -20.65 -11.41 3.08
N ASN A 106 -21.39 -10.92 2.09
CA ASN A 106 -22.67 -10.22 2.27
C ASN A 106 -22.55 -8.97 3.16
N ASN A 107 -21.50 -8.19 2.96
CA ASN A 107 -21.22 -6.96 3.71
C ASN A 107 -20.98 -7.22 5.22
N THR A 108 -20.23 -8.28 5.57
CA THR A 108 -19.94 -8.62 6.97
C THR A 108 -18.44 -8.70 7.30
N THR A 109 -17.56 -8.62 6.29
CA THR A 109 -16.10 -8.62 6.51
C THR A 109 -15.68 -7.44 7.37
N THR A 110 -14.89 -7.68 8.40
CA THR A 110 -14.42 -6.66 9.34
C THR A 110 -13.00 -6.19 9.00
N ILE A 111 -12.62 -5.00 9.48
CA ILE A 111 -11.30 -4.41 9.17
C ILE A 111 -10.14 -5.23 9.74
N ASN A 112 -10.29 -5.87 10.91
CA ASN A 112 -9.27 -6.79 11.42
C ASN A 112 -9.08 -8.00 10.50
N GLN A 113 -10.15 -8.55 9.91
CA GLN A 113 -10.04 -9.65 8.95
C GLN A 113 -9.27 -9.25 7.69
N ILE A 114 -9.37 -8.01 7.25
CA ILE A 114 -8.57 -7.47 6.14
C ILE A 114 -7.08 -7.40 6.52
N ILE A 115 -6.75 -6.98 7.74
CA ILE A 115 -5.39 -6.97 8.27
C ILE A 115 -4.86 -8.41 8.42
N GLU A 116 -5.68 -9.33 8.88
CA GLU A 116 -5.37 -10.76 9.00
C GLU A 116 -5.05 -11.40 7.64
N ASP A 117 -5.71 -10.93 6.57
CA ASP A 117 -5.45 -11.41 5.20
C ASP A 117 -4.07 -10.96 4.70
N VAL A 118 -3.68 -9.71 4.92
CA VAL A 118 -2.36 -9.25 4.50
C VAL A 118 -1.23 -9.86 5.34
N PHE A 119 -1.48 -10.17 6.61
CA PHE A 119 -0.56 -10.93 7.44
C PHE A 119 -0.43 -12.37 6.94
N GLY A 120 -1.54 -13.02 6.58
CA GLY A 120 -1.55 -14.35 5.97
C GLY A 120 -0.84 -14.38 4.61
N ALA A 121 -1.06 -13.38 3.75
CA ALA A 121 -0.36 -13.28 2.48
C ALA A 121 1.16 -13.18 2.67
N LEU A 122 1.62 -12.34 3.61
CA LEU A 122 3.05 -12.21 3.90
C LEU A 122 3.63 -13.50 4.49
N ALA A 123 2.89 -14.20 5.36
CA ALA A 123 3.31 -15.49 5.91
C ALA A 123 3.47 -16.54 4.80
N TRP A 124 2.49 -16.62 3.88
CA TRP A 124 2.57 -17.53 2.72
C TRP A 124 3.74 -17.18 1.80
N ILE A 125 3.97 -15.90 1.52
CA ILE A 125 5.08 -15.44 0.68
C ILE A 125 6.40 -15.88 1.29
N LYS A 126 6.62 -15.65 2.58
CA LYS A 126 7.87 -16.05 3.26
C LYS A 126 8.12 -17.56 3.24
N GLU A 127 7.08 -18.38 3.24
CA GLU A 127 7.22 -19.83 3.13
C GLU A 127 7.44 -20.30 1.69
N ASN A 128 6.79 -19.65 0.70
CA ASN A 128 6.63 -20.23 -0.63
C ASN A 128 7.37 -19.48 -1.76
N ILE A 129 7.78 -18.23 -1.57
CA ILE A 129 8.24 -17.37 -2.68
C ILE A 129 9.53 -17.87 -3.35
N ALA A 130 10.32 -18.68 -2.67
CA ALA A 130 11.56 -19.24 -3.22
C ALA A 130 11.32 -20.09 -4.48
N GLN A 131 10.16 -20.78 -4.59
CA GLN A 131 9.79 -21.54 -5.79
C GLN A 131 9.54 -20.65 -7.03
N TYR A 132 9.32 -19.35 -6.82
CA TYR A 132 9.18 -18.34 -7.86
C TYR A 132 10.45 -17.50 -8.04
N GLY A 133 11.56 -17.87 -7.40
CA GLY A 133 12.83 -17.14 -7.48
C GLY A 133 12.91 -15.92 -6.58
N GLY A 134 12.00 -15.74 -5.63
CA GLY A 134 12.09 -14.70 -4.61
C GLY A 134 12.92 -15.14 -3.40
N ASP A 135 13.65 -14.18 -2.79
CA ASP A 135 14.37 -14.39 -1.55
C ASP A 135 13.46 -14.07 -0.35
N PRO A 136 13.03 -15.07 0.44
CA PRO A 136 12.14 -14.87 1.58
C PRO A 136 12.79 -14.06 2.73
N THR A 137 14.10 -13.86 2.70
CA THR A 137 14.85 -13.07 3.70
C THR A 137 14.97 -11.60 3.32
N LEU A 138 14.74 -11.25 2.04
CA LEU A 138 14.82 -9.90 1.49
C LEU A 138 13.44 -9.43 1.00
N VAL A 139 12.51 -9.22 1.94
CA VAL A 139 11.12 -8.84 1.64
C VAL A 139 10.84 -7.40 2.06
N ALA A 140 10.38 -6.59 1.12
CA ALA A 140 9.78 -5.29 1.39
C ALA A 140 8.27 -5.33 1.16
N VAL A 141 7.54 -4.43 1.81
CA VAL A 141 6.10 -4.24 1.64
C VAL A 141 5.79 -2.84 1.16
N THR A 142 4.75 -2.70 0.34
CA THR A 142 4.27 -1.40 -0.12
C THR A 142 2.77 -1.41 -0.28
N GLY A 143 2.19 -0.23 -0.27
CA GLY A 143 0.78 -0.03 -0.57
C GLY A 143 0.43 1.44 -0.63
N ASP A 144 -0.68 1.70 -1.27
CA ASP A 144 -1.22 3.01 -1.54
C ASP A 144 -2.54 3.22 -0.81
N SER A 145 -2.82 4.42 -0.30
CA SER A 145 -4.11 4.76 0.34
C SER A 145 -4.49 3.74 1.46
N ALA A 146 -5.57 2.98 1.31
CA ALA A 146 -5.92 1.86 2.18
C ALA A 146 -4.81 0.79 2.24
N GLY A 147 -4.12 0.52 1.13
CA GLY A 147 -2.95 -0.36 1.10
C GLY A 147 -1.76 0.20 1.89
N GLY A 148 -1.62 1.52 1.95
CA GLY A 148 -0.64 2.19 2.82
C GLY A 148 -0.93 1.99 4.31
N HIS A 149 -2.21 1.97 4.69
CA HIS A 149 -2.64 1.54 6.03
C HIS A 149 -2.25 0.10 6.31
N LEU A 150 -2.53 -0.83 5.38
CA LEU A 150 -2.22 -2.25 5.52
C LEU A 150 -0.71 -2.50 5.59
N THR A 151 0.08 -1.78 4.78
CA THR A 151 1.55 -1.78 4.85
C THR A 151 2.05 -1.34 6.23
N SER A 152 1.50 -0.24 6.77
CA SER A 152 1.84 0.24 8.11
C SER A 152 1.40 -0.74 9.20
N SER A 153 0.28 -1.45 9.00
CA SER A 153 -0.20 -2.51 9.90
C SER A 153 0.79 -3.68 9.96
N VAL A 154 1.33 -4.13 8.83
CA VAL A 154 2.39 -5.15 8.80
C VAL A 154 3.60 -4.71 9.61
N VAL A 155 4.09 -3.49 9.40
CA VAL A 155 5.29 -2.95 10.06
C VAL A 155 5.11 -2.84 11.57
N LEU A 156 3.97 -2.35 12.02
CA LEU A 156 3.74 -1.99 13.42
C LEU A 156 3.13 -3.13 14.23
N MET A 157 2.24 -3.90 13.64
CA MET A 157 1.38 -4.87 14.33
C MET A 157 1.62 -6.32 13.92
N GLY A 158 2.57 -6.59 13.02
CA GLY A 158 2.87 -7.95 12.56
C GLY A 158 3.45 -8.90 13.64
N ASP A 159 3.62 -8.44 14.86
CA ASP A 159 3.97 -9.22 16.06
C ASP A 159 2.81 -9.33 17.06
N LYS A 160 1.65 -8.72 16.79
CA LYS A 160 0.44 -8.81 17.63
C LYS A 160 -0.46 -9.93 17.14
N LEU A 161 0.08 -11.16 17.10
CA LEU A 161 -0.64 -12.30 16.55
C LEU A 161 -1.12 -13.20 17.68
N GLU A 162 -2.39 -13.62 17.59
CA GLU A 162 -3.07 -14.48 18.57
C GLU A 162 -4.04 -15.44 17.88
N SER A 163 -4.13 -16.69 18.34
CA SER A 163 -5.02 -17.71 17.76
C SER A 163 -6.49 -17.50 18.12
N ASP A 164 -6.78 -16.81 19.22
CA ASP A 164 -8.16 -16.49 19.63
C ASP A 164 -8.79 -15.33 18.84
N GLY A 165 -8.00 -14.71 17.96
CA GLY A 165 -8.43 -13.65 17.07
C GLY A 165 -8.60 -12.31 17.76
N PHE A 166 -9.24 -11.38 17.04
CA PHE A 166 -9.44 -9.99 17.47
C PHE A 166 -10.58 -9.88 18.50
N LYS A 167 -10.32 -10.39 19.71
CA LYS A 167 -11.30 -10.48 20.82
C LYS A 167 -10.67 -10.10 22.15
N GLY A 168 -11.54 -9.83 23.14
CA GLY A 168 -11.10 -9.58 24.51
C GLY A 168 -10.31 -8.29 24.69
N GLU A 169 -9.35 -8.29 25.60
CA GLU A 169 -8.56 -7.11 25.96
C GLU A 169 -7.33 -6.91 25.08
N THR A 170 -6.75 -7.98 24.56
CA THR A 170 -5.47 -7.94 23.82
C THR A 170 -5.64 -7.56 22.35
N LEU A 171 -6.80 -7.85 21.74
CA LEU A 171 -7.10 -7.52 20.33
C LEU A 171 -5.99 -7.95 19.35
N GLY A 172 -5.53 -9.20 19.45
CA GLY A 172 -4.55 -9.78 18.56
C GLY A 172 -5.15 -10.24 17.23
N PHE A 173 -4.31 -10.47 16.22
CA PHE A 173 -4.72 -10.83 14.87
C PHE A 173 -4.43 -12.32 14.59
N THR A 174 -5.36 -13.02 13.94
CA THR A 174 -5.12 -14.39 13.45
C THR A 174 -4.88 -14.33 11.93
N PRO A 175 -3.63 -14.51 11.44
CA PRO A 175 -3.37 -14.50 10.00
C PRO A 175 -4.24 -15.52 9.26
N SER A 176 -4.80 -15.15 8.10
CA SER A 176 -5.63 -16.03 7.26
C SER A 176 -4.86 -17.24 6.69
N TYR A 177 -3.54 -17.18 6.74
CA TYR A 177 -2.63 -18.30 6.45
C TYR A 177 -1.58 -18.39 7.55
N ILE A 178 -1.40 -19.62 8.06
CA ILE A 178 -0.36 -19.95 9.03
C ILE A 178 0.41 -21.15 8.45
N PRO A 179 1.76 -21.11 8.37
CA PRO A 179 2.57 -22.21 7.91
C PRO A 179 2.31 -23.50 8.70
N LYS A 180 2.43 -24.65 8.05
CA LYS A 180 2.14 -25.93 8.68
C LYS A 180 3.00 -26.16 9.92
N GLY A 181 2.36 -26.46 11.02
CA GLY A 181 3.03 -26.73 12.31
C GLY A 181 3.33 -25.47 13.14
N GLU A 182 2.95 -24.29 12.65
CA GLU A 182 3.04 -23.04 13.40
C GLU A 182 1.69 -22.66 14.02
N THR A 183 1.71 -21.72 14.97
CA THR A 183 0.55 -21.01 15.52
C THR A 183 0.75 -19.49 15.36
N ALA A 184 -0.29 -18.71 15.54
CA ALA A 184 -0.19 -17.25 15.49
C ALA A 184 0.87 -16.73 16.50
N GLU A 185 0.85 -17.26 17.73
CA GLU A 185 1.80 -16.89 18.79
C GLU A 185 3.24 -17.28 18.44
N SER A 186 3.45 -18.44 17.80
CA SER A 186 4.78 -18.88 17.38
C SER A 186 5.34 -17.96 16.28
N LEU A 187 4.50 -17.53 15.35
CA LEU A 187 4.88 -16.54 14.33
C LEU A 187 5.24 -15.19 14.97
N ALA A 188 4.46 -14.72 15.97
CA ALA A 188 4.75 -13.51 16.70
C ALA A 188 6.11 -13.59 17.42
N GLN A 189 6.35 -14.65 18.19
CA GLN A 189 7.59 -14.88 18.94
C GLN A 189 8.84 -14.93 18.02
N LYS A 190 8.71 -15.55 16.85
CA LYS A 190 9.79 -15.64 15.85
C LYS A 190 9.97 -14.30 15.07
N GLY A 191 9.06 -13.35 15.22
CA GLY A 191 9.02 -12.16 14.38
C GLY A 191 8.89 -12.52 12.89
N TYR A 192 8.08 -13.53 12.58
CA TYR A 192 7.99 -14.13 11.24
C TYR A 192 7.58 -13.13 10.17
N LEU A 193 6.72 -12.17 10.51
CA LEU A 193 6.24 -11.13 9.59
C LEU A 193 7.17 -9.90 9.49
N LYS A 194 8.38 -9.93 10.05
CA LYS A 194 9.35 -8.84 9.88
C LYS A 194 9.73 -8.66 8.42
N VAL A 195 9.82 -7.40 7.99
CA VAL A 195 10.21 -6.99 6.63
C VAL A 195 11.43 -6.07 6.68
N GLN A 196 12.16 -5.97 5.57
CA GLN A 196 13.43 -5.26 5.50
C GLN A 196 13.29 -3.80 5.06
N ALA A 197 12.15 -3.44 4.43
CA ALA A 197 11.81 -2.06 4.07
C ALA A 197 10.30 -1.94 3.89
N ALA A 198 9.78 -0.72 4.01
CA ALA A 198 8.39 -0.41 3.72
C ALA A 198 8.25 0.89 2.91
N ILE A 199 7.33 0.91 1.95
CA ILE A 199 6.98 2.11 1.20
C ILE A 199 5.49 2.37 1.41
N ILE A 200 5.14 3.55 1.90
CA ILE A 200 3.78 3.95 2.21
C ILE A 200 3.41 5.14 1.32
N SER A 201 2.61 4.89 0.30
CA SER A 201 2.17 5.92 -0.64
C SER A 201 0.80 6.45 -0.19
N TYR A 202 0.75 7.75 0.12
CA TYR A 202 -0.49 8.44 0.54
C TYR A 202 -1.39 7.61 1.46
N GLY A 203 -0.81 6.99 2.50
CA GLY A 203 -1.48 6.06 3.40
C GLY A 203 -2.43 6.72 4.40
N ALA A 204 -3.43 5.96 4.86
CA ALA A 204 -4.28 6.32 5.99
C ALA A 204 -3.72 5.73 7.30
N PHE A 205 -3.71 6.48 8.40
CA PHE A 205 -3.06 6.04 9.64
C PHE A 205 -3.96 6.07 10.88
N ASP A 206 -5.10 6.74 10.81
CA ASP A 206 -6.01 6.94 11.95
C ASP A 206 -7.44 6.55 11.58
N MET A 207 -7.74 5.26 11.74
CA MET A 207 -9.09 4.72 11.51
C MET A 207 -10.08 5.20 12.59
N TYR A 208 -9.58 5.46 13.80
CA TYR A 208 -10.41 5.97 14.87
C TYR A 208 -10.96 7.36 14.52
N ALA A 209 -10.09 8.30 14.15
CA ALA A 209 -10.51 9.63 13.72
C ALA A 209 -11.36 9.60 12.43
N ALA A 210 -11.00 8.74 11.45
CA ALA A 210 -11.78 8.60 10.22
C ALA A 210 -13.22 8.16 10.49
N CYS A 211 -13.42 7.20 11.40
CA CYS A 211 -14.77 6.72 11.77
C CYS A 211 -15.54 7.76 12.58
N GLN A 212 -14.89 8.48 13.48
CA GLN A 212 -15.51 9.65 14.14
C GLN A 212 -15.92 10.73 13.13
N GLY A 213 -15.15 10.88 12.03
CA GLY A 213 -15.43 11.78 10.92
C GLY A 213 -16.48 11.27 9.92
N GLY A 214 -17.13 10.13 10.19
CA GLY A 214 -18.23 9.61 9.37
C GLY A 214 -17.83 8.58 8.32
N PHE A 215 -16.67 7.96 8.39
CA PHE A 215 -16.25 6.90 7.45
C PHE A 215 -17.26 5.76 7.35
N GLU A 216 -17.94 5.41 8.43
CA GLU A 216 -18.95 4.34 8.55
C GLU A 216 -20.36 4.77 8.12
N THR A 217 -20.50 5.94 7.52
CA THR A 217 -21.80 6.51 7.10
C THR A 217 -21.87 6.71 5.60
N SER A 218 -23.05 7.08 5.10
CA SER A 218 -23.29 7.41 3.69
C SER A 218 -22.54 8.67 3.20
N SER A 219 -21.90 9.44 4.09
CA SER A 219 -21.03 10.54 3.70
C SER A 219 -19.73 10.06 3.05
N ASN A 220 -19.33 8.83 3.31
CA ASN A 220 -18.19 8.20 2.65
C ASN A 220 -18.63 7.54 1.33
N VAL A 221 -18.25 8.15 0.21
CA VAL A 221 -18.64 7.72 -1.14
C VAL A 221 -18.16 6.31 -1.52
N PHE A 222 -17.13 5.77 -0.84
CA PHE A 222 -16.63 4.43 -1.13
C PHE A 222 -17.68 3.34 -0.88
N TRP A 223 -18.59 3.51 0.09
CA TRP A 223 -19.72 2.60 0.29
C TRP A 223 -20.65 2.57 -0.94
N SER A 224 -20.90 3.73 -1.54
CA SER A 224 -21.69 3.82 -2.76
C SER A 224 -20.98 3.16 -3.95
N PHE A 225 -19.67 3.37 -4.11
CA PHE A 225 -18.87 2.72 -5.15
C PHE A 225 -18.85 1.20 -5.00
N ALA A 226 -18.76 0.70 -3.76
CA ALA A 226 -18.86 -0.72 -3.45
C ALA A 226 -20.27 -1.29 -3.61
N LYS A 227 -21.29 -0.43 -3.76
CA LYS A 227 -22.73 -0.81 -3.86
C LYS A 227 -23.23 -1.60 -2.65
N VAL A 228 -22.73 -1.28 -1.48
CA VAL A 228 -23.14 -1.87 -0.19
C VAL A 228 -23.55 -0.81 0.80
N GLN A 229 -24.35 -1.20 1.80
CA GLN A 229 -24.80 -0.27 2.84
C GLN A 229 -23.65 0.07 3.80
N PRO A 230 -23.52 1.35 4.17
CA PRO A 230 -22.58 1.77 5.23
C PRO A 230 -22.88 1.06 6.56
N ARG A 231 -21.84 0.71 7.29
CA ARG A 231 -21.90 0.06 8.60
C ARG A 231 -20.58 0.24 9.37
N GLY A 232 -20.59 -0.14 10.64
CA GLY A 232 -19.40 -0.22 11.46
C GLY A 232 -18.34 -1.16 10.91
N LEU A 233 -17.07 -0.78 11.01
CA LEU A 233 -15.91 -1.56 10.50
C LEU A 233 -15.78 -2.94 11.15
N PHE A 234 -16.35 -3.11 12.35
CA PHE A 234 -16.35 -4.37 13.09
C PHE A 234 -17.72 -5.07 13.11
N GLY A 235 -18.65 -4.63 12.26
CA GLY A 235 -20.03 -5.16 12.21
C GLY A 235 -20.97 -4.52 13.22
N SER A 236 -22.11 -5.17 13.48
CA SER A 236 -23.11 -4.67 14.42
C SER A 236 -22.66 -4.85 15.87
N GLY A 237 -22.97 -3.87 16.72
CA GLY A 237 -22.67 -3.92 18.15
C GLY A 237 -21.30 -3.36 18.58
N ILE A 238 -20.46 -3.00 17.62
CA ILE A 238 -19.18 -2.31 17.87
C ILE A 238 -19.21 -1.00 17.10
N ASP A 239 -19.13 0.12 17.81
CA ASP A 239 -19.11 1.45 17.23
C ASP A 239 -17.96 2.30 17.78
N VAL A 240 -17.59 3.33 17.05
CA VAL A 240 -16.41 4.15 17.35
C VAL A 240 -16.51 4.91 18.69
N ASN A 241 -17.71 5.25 19.15
CA ASN A 241 -17.91 6.02 20.38
C ASN A 241 -17.81 5.15 21.62
N ASN A 242 -18.37 3.92 21.57
CA ASN A 242 -18.41 3.00 22.69
C ASN A 242 -17.24 2.03 22.74
N ASN A 243 -16.63 1.73 21.59
CA ASN A 243 -15.58 0.72 21.44
C ASN A 243 -14.29 1.30 20.82
N GLY A 244 -13.90 2.51 21.21
CA GLY A 244 -12.75 3.21 20.64
C GLY A 244 -11.42 2.42 20.68
N SER A 245 -11.25 1.48 21.62
CA SER A 245 -10.08 0.59 21.70
C SER A 245 -9.93 -0.29 20.46
N TYR A 246 -11.02 -0.81 19.89
CA TYR A 246 -11.02 -1.60 18.66
C TYR A 246 -10.49 -0.79 17.47
N TYR A 247 -10.97 0.44 17.32
CA TYR A 247 -10.55 1.34 16.22
C TYR A 247 -9.09 1.79 16.38
N LYS A 248 -8.65 2.06 17.60
CA LYS A 248 -7.25 2.37 17.88
C LYS A 248 -6.33 1.17 17.63
N ALA A 249 -6.78 -0.05 17.95
CA ALA A 249 -5.98 -1.26 17.72
C ALA A 249 -5.70 -1.51 16.24
N VAL A 250 -6.58 -1.09 15.32
CA VAL A 250 -6.38 -1.17 13.87
C VAL A 250 -5.82 0.12 13.24
N SER A 251 -5.51 1.14 14.03
CA SER A 251 -4.98 2.42 13.55
C SER A 251 -3.46 2.48 13.75
N PRO A 252 -2.63 2.51 12.70
CA PRO A 252 -1.18 2.59 12.80
C PRO A 252 -0.67 3.65 13.79
N ILE A 253 -1.29 4.82 13.82
CA ILE A 253 -0.85 5.96 14.63
C ILE A 253 -0.88 5.70 16.15
N TYR A 254 -1.72 4.77 16.64
CA TYR A 254 -1.79 4.38 18.05
C TYR A 254 -0.95 3.15 18.38
N ASN A 255 -0.28 2.57 17.37
CA ASN A 255 0.49 1.34 17.51
C ASN A 255 1.99 1.53 17.27
N ILE A 256 2.48 2.77 17.29
CA ILE A 256 3.90 3.08 17.09
C ILE A 256 4.67 2.66 18.34
N PRO A 257 5.58 1.67 18.26
CA PRO A 257 6.40 1.26 19.41
C PRO A 257 7.51 2.26 19.67
N ASN A 258 8.02 2.30 20.89
CA ASN A 258 9.28 3.00 21.16
C ASN A 258 10.44 2.27 20.45
N ALA A 259 11.30 3.02 19.76
CA ALA A 259 12.43 2.46 19.00
C ALA A 259 13.44 1.66 19.85
N LYS A 260 13.51 1.93 21.16
CA LYS A 260 14.33 1.14 22.09
C LYS A 260 13.77 -0.26 22.35
N GLN A 261 12.44 -0.44 22.17
CA GLN A 261 11.75 -1.72 22.38
C GLN A 261 11.66 -2.52 21.08
N LYS A 262 11.33 -1.84 19.96
CA LYS A 262 11.18 -2.47 18.64
C LYS A 262 11.69 -1.52 17.55
N GLN A 263 12.74 -1.93 16.85
CA GLN A 263 13.23 -1.22 15.68
C GLN A 263 12.31 -1.51 14.49
N LEU A 264 11.85 -0.45 13.83
CA LEU A 264 11.11 -0.55 12.57
C LEU A 264 12.09 -0.60 11.39
N PRO A 265 11.68 -1.22 10.26
CA PRO A 265 12.49 -1.18 9.04
C PRO A 265 12.58 0.25 8.49
N PRO A 266 13.54 0.51 7.59
CA PRO A 266 13.56 1.73 6.79
C PRO A 266 12.22 1.97 6.10
N GLN A 267 11.73 3.23 6.10
CA GLN A 267 10.44 3.59 5.52
C GLN A 267 10.57 4.74 4.52
N LEU A 268 9.92 4.63 3.37
CA LEU A 268 9.69 5.72 2.44
C LEU A 268 8.21 6.10 2.45
N PHE A 269 7.91 7.37 2.69
CA PHE A 269 6.58 7.92 2.56
C PHE A 269 6.49 8.78 1.32
N THR A 270 5.47 8.56 0.48
CA THR A 270 5.19 9.38 -0.70
C THR A 270 3.77 9.92 -0.66
N VAL A 271 3.58 11.15 -1.13
CA VAL A 271 2.26 11.77 -1.22
C VAL A 271 2.24 12.84 -2.30
N GLY A 272 1.11 13.04 -2.96
CA GLY A 272 0.94 14.14 -3.90
C GLY A 272 0.70 15.47 -3.18
N SER A 273 1.32 16.56 -3.64
CA SER A 273 1.14 17.89 -3.02
C SER A 273 -0.30 18.42 -3.10
N LYS A 274 -1.11 17.86 -4.01
CA LYS A 274 -2.54 18.18 -4.18
C LYS A 274 -3.47 17.09 -3.67
N ASP A 275 -2.97 16.16 -2.86
CA ASP A 275 -3.79 15.11 -2.27
C ASP A 275 -4.70 15.67 -1.18
N ASN A 276 -6.02 15.56 -1.39
CA ASN A 276 -7.05 16.04 -0.47
C ASN A 276 -7.70 14.91 0.35
N LEU A 277 -7.36 13.63 0.07
CA LEU A 277 -7.88 12.49 0.82
C LEU A 277 -6.93 12.11 1.96
N THR A 278 -5.65 11.93 1.64
CA THR A 278 -4.58 11.67 2.62
C THR A 278 -3.53 12.76 2.45
N THR A 279 -3.80 13.89 3.09
CA THR A 279 -3.07 15.13 2.85
C THR A 279 -1.59 15.07 3.22
N PRO A 280 -0.69 15.86 2.57
CA PRO A 280 0.70 15.98 3.00
C PRO A 280 0.85 16.29 4.49
N SER A 281 -0.08 17.06 5.06
CA SER A 281 -0.10 17.40 6.50
C SER A 281 -0.32 16.15 7.36
N SER A 282 -1.27 15.28 7.00
CA SER A 282 -1.54 14.05 7.75
C SER A 282 -0.35 13.08 7.72
N ILE A 283 0.30 12.95 6.56
CA ILE A 283 1.52 12.14 6.41
C ILE A 283 2.66 12.69 7.28
N LYS A 284 2.92 14.02 7.22
CA LYS A 284 3.95 14.68 8.03
C LYS A 284 3.68 14.52 9.52
N SER A 285 2.42 14.62 9.95
CA SER A 285 2.02 14.42 11.36
C SER A 285 2.29 12.99 11.83
N TYR A 286 2.02 11.98 10.99
CA TYR A 286 2.34 10.59 11.30
C TYR A 286 3.85 10.35 11.38
N ILE A 287 4.63 10.89 10.42
CA ILE A 287 6.10 10.84 10.44
C ILE A 287 6.66 11.50 11.71
N ALA A 288 6.10 12.62 12.15
CA ALA A 288 6.53 13.28 13.38
C ALA A 288 6.37 12.35 14.59
N LYS A 289 5.25 11.64 14.72
CA LYS A 289 5.04 10.64 15.79
C LYS A 289 6.03 9.47 15.72
N LEU A 290 6.36 8.98 14.54
CA LEU A 290 7.40 7.97 14.37
C LEU A 290 8.77 8.48 14.87
N LYS A 291 9.14 9.72 14.54
CA LYS A 291 10.37 10.35 14.98
C LYS A 291 10.39 10.61 16.50
N GLU A 292 9.29 11.05 17.08
CA GLU A 292 9.10 11.20 18.53
C GLU A 292 9.29 9.87 19.26
N ALA A 293 8.86 8.75 18.66
CA ALA A 293 9.09 7.41 19.19
C ALA A 293 10.55 6.89 18.97
N GLY A 294 11.39 7.67 18.29
CA GLY A 294 12.81 7.38 18.08
C GLY A 294 13.15 6.69 16.74
N HIS A 295 12.19 6.55 15.82
CA HIS A 295 12.42 5.97 14.49
C HIS A 295 12.96 7.04 13.54
N THR A 296 14.16 6.88 13.02
CA THR A 296 14.86 7.91 12.23
C THR A 296 15.17 7.51 10.79
N ASP A 297 15.15 6.21 10.44
CA ASP A 297 15.38 5.76 9.06
C ASP A 297 14.10 5.91 8.21
N ILE A 298 13.74 7.18 7.99
CA ILE A 298 12.51 7.60 7.31
C ILE A 298 12.87 8.58 6.21
N GLU A 299 12.48 8.26 4.98
CA GLU A 299 12.52 9.16 3.83
C GLU A 299 11.09 9.65 3.55
N TYR A 300 10.95 10.91 3.16
CA TYR A 300 9.68 11.53 2.74
C TYR A 300 9.84 12.20 1.39
N TRP A 301 8.90 11.96 0.50
CA TRP A 301 8.85 12.60 -0.81
C TRP A 301 7.45 13.10 -1.11
N GLU A 302 7.33 14.41 -1.31
CA GLU A 302 6.12 15.08 -1.75
C GLU A 302 6.18 15.29 -3.24
N TYR A 303 5.24 14.66 -3.96
CA TYR A 303 5.22 14.71 -5.42
C TYR A 303 4.43 15.94 -5.87
N ASP A 304 5.15 16.93 -6.37
CA ASP A 304 4.54 18.22 -6.74
C ASP A 304 3.47 18.09 -7.83
N GLY A 305 2.36 18.80 -7.61
CA GLY A 305 1.22 18.88 -8.53
C GLY A 305 0.37 17.60 -8.62
N ARG A 306 0.69 16.52 -7.92
CA ARG A 306 -0.09 15.26 -8.01
C ARG A 306 -1.20 15.19 -6.98
N PRO A 307 -2.40 14.72 -7.39
CA PRO A 307 -3.48 14.38 -6.48
C PRO A 307 -3.27 12.97 -5.90
N HIS A 308 -4.30 12.43 -5.24
CA HIS A 308 -4.38 11.04 -4.79
C HIS A 308 -4.30 10.03 -5.96
N ALA A 309 -3.92 8.75 -5.68
CA ALA A 309 -3.99 7.62 -6.61
C ALA A 309 -3.13 7.74 -7.90
N PHE A 310 -1.96 8.38 -7.82
CA PHE A 310 -1.05 8.51 -8.95
C PHE A 310 -0.29 7.22 -9.31
N LEU A 311 -0.43 6.14 -8.54
CA LEU A 311 0.15 4.81 -8.81
C LEU A 311 -0.85 3.84 -9.45
N ASP A 312 -2.13 4.19 -9.55
CA ASP A 312 -3.18 3.34 -10.09
C ASP A 312 -2.96 3.05 -11.58
N SER A 313 -3.16 1.80 -11.97
CA SER A 313 -3.10 1.37 -13.38
C SER A 313 -4.18 2.05 -14.22
N GLY A 314 -3.83 2.40 -15.45
CA GLY A 314 -4.75 3.05 -16.39
C GLY A 314 -4.93 4.55 -16.11
N SER A 315 -6.15 5.05 -16.30
CA SER A 315 -6.49 6.47 -16.12
C SER A 315 -7.69 6.65 -15.23
N ASN A 316 -7.63 7.61 -14.32
CA ASN A 316 -8.72 8.04 -13.48
C ASN A 316 -9.14 9.46 -13.85
N GLN A 317 -10.21 9.60 -14.62
CA GLN A 317 -10.70 10.89 -15.09
C GLN A 317 -11.19 11.79 -13.94
N PHE A 318 -11.72 11.20 -12.87
CA PHE A 318 -12.22 11.95 -11.71
C PHE A 318 -11.08 12.61 -10.94
N LEU A 319 -9.95 11.93 -10.78
CA LEU A 319 -8.76 12.45 -10.11
C LEU A 319 -7.79 13.14 -11.08
N GLY A 320 -8.00 13.01 -12.40
CA GLY A 320 -7.11 13.57 -13.42
C GLY A 320 -5.74 12.89 -13.48
N THR A 321 -5.65 11.61 -13.09
CA THR A 321 -4.41 10.83 -13.08
C THR A 321 -4.36 9.83 -14.24
N SER A 322 -3.14 9.52 -14.70
CA SER A 322 -2.89 8.36 -15.56
C SER A 322 -1.54 7.73 -15.19
N PHE A 323 -1.48 6.41 -15.22
CA PHE A 323 -0.28 5.67 -14.86
C PHE A 323 0.94 6.12 -15.66
N GLU A 324 0.82 6.21 -16.99
CA GLU A 324 1.93 6.52 -17.90
C GLU A 324 2.53 7.90 -17.64
N LYS A 325 1.71 8.85 -17.19
CA LYS A 325 2.13 10.23 -16.94
C LYS A 325 2.62 10.43 -15.50
N ASP A 326 1.96 9.78 -14.53
CA ASP A 326 2.07 10.17 -13.13
C ASP A 326 2.88 9.15 -12.31
N ALA A 327 2.84 7.85 -12.64
CA ALA A 327 3.49 6.82 -11.85
C ALA A 327 5.01 6.70 -12.05
N PRO A 328 5.61 6.82 -13.25
CA PRO A 328 7.01 6.46 -13.48
C PRO A 328 8.00 7.15 -12.54
N ALA A 329 7.88 8.46 -12.34
CA ALA A 329 8.80 9.19 -11.46
C ALA A 329 8.69 8.74 -9.98
N ALA A 330 7.49 8.37 -9.53
CA ALA A 330 7.28 7.82 -8.20
C ALA A 330 7.85 6.39 -8.10
N LEU A 331 7.68 5.58 -9.14
CA LEU A 331 8.20 4.21 -9.18
C LEU A 331 9.73 4.17 -9.24
N ASP A 332 10.36 5.07 -9.99
CA ASP A 332 11.82 5.22 -9.97
C ASP A 332 12.32 5.57 -8.57
N LYS A 333 11.65 6.51 -7.88
CA LYS A 333 11.97 6.86 -6.48
C LYS A 333 11.81 5.66 -5.53
N ILE A 334 10.77 4.84 -5.71
CA ILE A 334 10.54 3.61 -4.95
C ILE A 334 11.65 2.59 -5.23
N ILE A 335 12.01 2.35 -6.50
CA ILE A 335 13.06 1.43 -6.89
C ILE A 335 14.42 1.87 -6.34
N ASP A 336 14.74 3.16 -6.40
CA ASP A 336 15.98 3.71 -5.83
C ASP A 336 16.06 3.48 -4.32
N PHE A 337 14.97 3.74 -3.59
CA PHE A 337 14.90 3.46 -2.16
C PHE A 337 15.10 1.96 -1.87
N LEU A 338 14.39 1.09 -2.57
CA LEU A 338 14.51 -0.36 -2.41
C LEU A 338 15.92 -0.85 -2.72
N ASN A 339 16.54 -0.39 -3.81
CA ASN A 339 17.92 -0.76 -4.17
C ASN A 339 18.91 -0.35 -3.08
N LYS A 340 18.77 0.85 -2.52
CA LYS A 340 19.60 1.36 -1.42
C LYS A 340 19.46 0.54 -0.14
N LYS A 341 18.26 -0.04 0.13
CA LYS A 341 17.98 -0.76 1.38
C LYS A 341 18.14 -2.28 1.28
N LEU A 342 17.89 -2.87 0.11
CA LEU A 342 17.85 -4.33 -0.08
C LEU A 342 18.99 -4.89 -0.95
N LYS A 343 19.56 -4.08 -1.84
CA LYS A 343 20.66 -4.51 -2.70
C LYS A 343 21.96 -3.87 -2.21
N LYS A 344 22.72 -4.63 -1.45
CA LYS A 344 24.06 -4.25 -1.01
C LYS A 344 25.11 -4.81 -1.94
#